data_0d9bfc28f225cf571affb2036b19d13d
#
_entry.id   0d9bfc28f225cf571affb2036b19d13d
#
_cell.length_a   1.000
_cell.length_b   1.000
_cell.length_c   1.000
_cell.angle_alpha   90.00
_cell.angle_beta   90.00
_cell.angle_gamma   90.00
#
_symmetry.space_group_name_H-M   'P 1'
#
loop_
_entity.id
_entity.type
_entity.pdbx_description
1 polymer ?
#
loop_
_entity_poly.entity_id
_entity_poly.type
_entity_poly.pdbx_seq_one_letter_code
_entity_poly.pdbx_strand_id
1 'polypeptide(L)'
;MRHGKILTATLLMMALGTRAFADIVTDWNAAALDAIRAARTSPPMASRVLAIVHVSIYDAVNGISRRHRPYFVRSTVPASAFPEAAAAAAARRVLVTFFPDRAAKFETLFATTLSTIRNGPQRASGVAWGEFVADQILAWRANDGADAVVPPPAAGTPSAWVPTPPGFAPYLLPQWGMVVPFGMISSDQFRPDGPPRLDSATWAADYHEVQAFGAAVGSFRTAEQSEIAQFWADGAGTETPPGHWNHIAREVVAMTGTSLEKSARLFALLNIAMADAAICAWDAKYTYNFWRPVTAIRSGDTDGNPATTPDSSWSSFIVTPPFPDYVSGHSAFSAAAATVLAFFYGTDDIPFTTGSDALPGVFRSFPSFSAAAVEAAMSRIYGGIHFRSASQDGLTAGSQIGAWTFLNHLQVKGNRSRR
;
A
#
# COMPACT_ATOMS: atom_id res chain seq x y z
N MET A 1 -63.13 -22.74 36.38
CA MET A 1 -61.65 -22.76 36.30
C MET A 1 -61.27 -23.25 34.91
N ARG A 2 -60.85 -22.36 34.01
CA ARG A 2 -60.44 -22.69 32.65
C ARG A 2 -58.93 -22.34 32.54
N HIS A 3 -58.13 -23.37 32.37
CA HIS A 3 -56.69 -23.24 32.16
C HIS A 3 -56.39 -22.91 30.72
N GLY A 4 -55.92 -21.68 30.43
CA GLY A 4 -55.39 -21.29 29.15
C GLY A 4 -53.95 -21.77 29.00
N LYS A 5 -53.69 -22.57 27.97
CA LYS A 5 -52.32 -22.97 27.55
C LYS A 5 -51.75 -21.87 26.67
N ILE A 6 -50.69 -21.25 27.12
CA ILE A 6 -49.91 -20.32 26.31
C ILE A 6 -48.95 -21.16 25.46
N LEU A 7 -49.12 -21.14 24.14
CA LEU A 7 -48.19 -21.73 23.18
C LEU A 7 -47.09 -20.67 22.90
N THR A 8 -45.89 -20.94 23.36
CA THR A 8 -44.72 -20.12 23.02
C THR A 8 -44.18 -20.62 21.67
N ALA A 9 -44.39 -19.85 20.61
CA ALA A 9 -43.82 -20.11 19.30
C ALA A 9 -42.37 -19.60 19.30
N THR A 10 -41.40 -20.48 19.32
CA THR A 10 -39.99 -20.17 19.15
C THR A 10 -39.70 -19.99 17.67
N LEU A 11 -39.48 -18.75 17.26
CA LEU A 11 -39.10 -18.40 15.88
C LEU A 11 -37.63 -18.74 15.71
N LEU A 12 -37.33 -19.87 15.06
CA LEU A 12 -35.98 -20.26 14.66
C LEU A 12 -35.60 -19.44 13.42
N MET A 13 -34.88 -18.31 13.61
CA MET A 13 -34.25 -17.59 12.51
C MET A 13 -33.12 -18.46 11.95
N MET A 14 -33.38 -19.19 10.86
CA MET A 14 -32.32 -19.72 10.01
C MET A 14 -31.60 -18.55 9.35
N ALA A 15 -30.42 -18.23 9.88
CA ALA A 15 -29.46 -17.41 9.18
C ALA A 15 -29.02 -18.21 7.94
N LEU A 16 -29.64 -17.94 6.81
CA LEU A 16 -29.12 -18.30 5.49
C LEU A 16 -27.81 -17.52 5.34
N GLY A 17 -26.71 -18.14 5.74
CA GLY A 17 -25.37 -17.67 5.42
C GLY A 17 -25.27 -17.60 3.90
N THR A 18 -25.44 -16.41 3.34
CA THR A 18 -24.98 -16.12 1.99
C THR A 18 -23.48 -16.44 2.01
N ARG A 19 -23.09 -17.57 1.42
CA ARG A 19 -21.69 -17.76 1.03
C ARG A 19 -21.37 -16.56 0.17
N ALA A 20 -20.65 -15.59 0.72
CA ALA A 20 -19.97 -14.60 -0.07
C ALA A 20 -19.12 -15.41 -1.05
N PHE A 21 -19.47 -15.38 -2.33
CA PHE A 21 -18.61 -15.95 -3.36
C PHE A 21 -17.29 -15.22 -3.19
N ALA A 22 -16.24 -15.97 -2.83
CA ALA A 22 -14.90 -15.43 -2.76
C ALA A 22 -14.63 -14.75 -4.11
N ASP A 23 -14.37 -13.44 -4.06
CA ASP A 23 -14.03 -12.70 -5.28
C ASP A 23 -12.62 -13.11 -5.67
N ILE A 24 -12.47 -13.65 -6.86
CA ILE A 24 -11.19 -14.14 -7.39
C ILE A 24 -10.08 -13.09 -7.27
N VAL A 25 -10.42 -11.80 -7.42
CA VAL A 25 -9.43 -10.72 -7.25
C VAL A 25 -8.91 -10.67 -5.81
N THR A 26 -9.79 -10.81 -4.83
CA THR A 26 -9.41 -10.79 -3.41
C THR A 26 -8.66 -12.06 -2.98
N ASP A 27 -8.97 -13.21 -3.56
CA ASP A 27 -8.24 -14.46 -3.30
C ASP A 27 -6.80 -14.38 -3.83
N TRP A 28 -6.62 -13.88 -5.05
CA TRP A 28 -5.30 -13.71 -5.63
C TRP A 28 -4.53 -12.56 -4.97
N ASN A 29 -5.21 -11.53 -4.48
CA ASN A 29 -4.60 -10.51 -3.62
C ASN A 29 -4.08 -11.14 -2.32
N ALA A 30 -4.86 -11.99 -1.63
CA ALA A 30 -4.41 -12.70 -0.45
C ALA A 30 -3.15 -13.56 -0.72
N ALA A 31 -3.15 -14.29 -1.84
CA ALA A 31 -1.99 -15.09 -2.24
C ALA A 31 -0.73 -14.23 -2.51
N ALA A 32 -0.90 -13.03 -3.08
CA ALA A 32 0.18 -12.07 -3.26
C ALA A 32 0.72 -11.57 -1.91
N LEU A 33 -0.15 -11.21 -0.97
CA LEU A 33 0.25 -10.76 0.37
C LEU A 33 1.00 -11.85 1.14
N ASP A 34 0.55 -13.11 1.05
CA ASP A 34 1.26 -14.25 1.66
C ASP A 34 2.66 -14.46 1.06
N ALA A 35 2.81 -14.22 -0.24
CA ALA A 35 4.11 -14.31 -0.90
C ALA A 35 5.05 -13.17 -0.43
N ILE A 36 4.53 -11.94 -0.34
CA ILE A 36 5.25 -10.75 0.15
C ILE A 36 5.77 -10.98 1.57
N ARG A 37 4.90 -11.48 2.48
CA ARG A 37 5.30 -11.82 3.86
C ARG A 37 6.45 -12.82 3.89
N ALA A 38 6.29 -13.92 3.18
CA ALA A 38 7.26 -15.01 3.19
C ALA A 38 8.59 -14.64 2.56
N ALA A 39 8.58 -13.85 1.50
CA ALA A 39 9.78 -13.36 0.83
C ALA A 39 10.41 -12.16 1.57
N ARG A 40 9.77 -11.64 2.64
CA ARG A 40 10.20 -10.42 3.36
C ARG A 40 10.44 -9.24 2.41
N THR A 41 9.55 -9.11 1.42
CA THR A 41 9.66 -8.10 0.37
C THR A 41 9.61 -6.70 0.96
N SER A 42 10.49 -5.79 0.52
CA SER A 42 10.49 -4.40 0.99
C SER A 42 9.25 -3.63 0.51
N PRO A 43 8.79 -2.60 1.24
CA PRO A 43 7.55 -1.89 0.88
C PRO A 43 7.48 -1.37 -0.56
N PRO A 44 8.53 -0.74 -1.13
CA PRO A 44 8.49 -0.30 -2.53
C PRO A 44 8.38 -1.46 -3.52
N MET A 45 9.15 -2.53 -3.29
CA MET A 45 9.06 -3.73 -4.14
C MET A 45 7.69 -4.40 -4.03
N ALA A 46 7.12 -4.46 -2.84
CA ALA A 46 5.77 -5.00 -2.62
C ALA A 46 4.72 -4.20 -3.38
N SER A 47 4.76 -2.86 -3.32
CA SER A 47 3.84 -1.99 -4.08
C SER A 47 3.94 -2.20 -5.59
N ARG A 48 5.16 -2.36 -6.12
CA ARG A 48 5.39 -2.65 -7.55
C ARG A 48 4.81 -4.01 -7.95
N VAL A 49 5.07 -5.06 -7.18
CA VAL A 49 4.54 -6.40 -7.47
C VAL A 49 3.01 -6.38 -7.44
N LEU A 50 2.41 -5.79 -6.41
CA LEU A 50 0.96 -5.65 -6.30
C LEU A 50 0.37 -4.86 -7.47
N ALA A 51 1.01 -3.78 -7.90
CA ALA A 51 0.57 -3.02 -9.06
C ALA A 51 0.59 -3.89 -10.33
N ILE A 52 1.67 -4.62 -10.61
CA ILE A 52 1.77 -5.50 -11.78
C ILE A 52 0.72 -6.61 -11.74
N VAL A 53 0.49 -7.24 -10.58
CA VAL A 53 -0.57 -8.24 -10.41
C VAL A 53 -1.94 -7.65 -10.76
N HIS A 54 -2.28 -6.51 -10.16
CA HIS A 54 -3.63 -5.98 -10.26
C HIS A 54 -3.92 -5.27 -11.59
N VAL A 55 -2.94 -4.66 -12.23
CA VAL A 55 -3.15 -4.14 -13.60
C VAL A 55 -3.26 -5.27 -14.62
N SER A 56 -2.60 -6.42 -14.38
CA SER A 56 -2.75 -7.61 -15.20
C SER A 56 -4.14 -8.23 -15.05
N ILE A 57 -4.63 -8.38 -13.82
CA ILE A 57 -6.01 -8.82 -13.55
C ILE A 57 -7.01 -7.86 -14.21
N TYR A 58 -6.82 -6.55 -14.03
CA TYR A 58 -7.72 -5.55 -14.59
C TYR A 58 -7.80 -5.61 -16.12
N ASP A 59 -6.67 -5.58 -16.80
CA ASP A 59 -6.66 -5.62 -18.27
C ASP A 59 -7.21 -6.95 -18.80
N ALA A 60 -6.97 -8.08 -18.10
CA ALA A 60 -7.56 -9.36 -18.43
C ALA A 60 -9.09 -9.35 -18.33
N VAL A 61 -9.64 -8.85 -17.23
CA VAL A 61 -11.10 -8.74 -17.00
C VAL A 61 -11.73 -7.70 -17.94
N ASN A 62 -11.14 -6.50 -18.00
CA ASN A 62 -11.69 -5.40 -18.81
C ASN A 62 -11.55 -5.66 -20.32
N GLY A 63 -10.56 -6.44 -20.79
CA GLY A 63 -10.43 -6.84 -22.18
C GLY A 63 -11.61 -7.68 -22.67
N ILE A 64 -12.30 -8.39 -21.78
CA ILE A 64 -13.53 -9.14 -22.04
C ILE A 64 -14.76 -8.22 -21.93
N SER A 65 -14.92 -7.52 -20.80
CA SER A 65 -16.09 -6.67 -20.51
C SER A 65 -16.11 -5.34 -21.28
N ARG A 66 -14.96 -4.80 -21.60
CA ARG A 66 -14.71 -3.57 -22.40
C ARG A 66 -15.40 -2.30 -21.89
N ARG A 67 -15.74 -2.23 -20.62
CA ARG A 67 -16.48 -1.10 -20.02
C ARG A 67 -15.62 0.14 -19.78
N HIS A 68 -14.32 -0.08 -19.52
CA HIS A 68 -13.37 0.99 -19.17
C HIS A 68 -12.23 1.06 -20.18
N ARG A 69 -11.44 2.13 -20.11
CA ARG A 69 -10.18 2.23 -20.86
C ARG A 69 -9.21 1.18 -20.34
N PRO A 70 -8.53 0.43 -21.23
CA PRO A 70 -7.48 -0.48 -20.78
C PRO A 70 -6.34 0.30 -20.14
N TYR A 71 -5.63 -0.34 -19.23
CA TYR A 71 -4.42 0.24 -18.67
C TYR A 71 -3.28 0.21 -19.71
N PHE A 72 -2.90 -0.97 -20.14
CA PHE A 72 -1.80 -1.17 -21.09
C PHE A 72 -2.21 -2.00 -22.32
N VAL A 73 -2.84 -3.18 -22.11
CA VAL A 73 -3.14 -4.12 -23.18
C VAL A 73 -4.42 -3.73 -23.93
N ARG A 74 -4.27 -3.31 -25.18
CA ARG A 74 -5.38 -2.84 -26.03
C ARG A 74 -5.98 -3.91 -26.93
N SER A 75 -5.35 -5.09 -27.00
CA SER A 75 -5.85 -6.23 -27.75
C SER A 75 -7.22 -6.69 -27.22
N THR A 76 -7.92 -7.44 -28.02
CA THR A 76 -9.27 -7.92 -27.71
C THR A 76 -9.32 -9.45 -27.77
N VAL A 77 -10.19 -10.01 -26.94
CA VAL A 77 -10.51 -11.43 -26.88
C VAL A 77 -12.01 -11.62 -27.16
N PRO A 78 -12.48 -12.81 -27.57
CA PRO A 78 -13.91 -13.08 -27.69
C PRO A 78 -14.65 -12.77 -26.38
N ALA A 79 -15.78 -12.06 -26.48
CA ALA A 79 -16.59 -11.67 -25.31
C ALA A 79 -17.20 -12.88 -24.56
N SER A 80 -17.13 -14.08 -25.15
CA SER A 80 -17.55 -15.33 -24.50
C SER A 80 -16.51 -15.94 -23.57
N ALA A 81 -15.27 -15.43 -23.53
CA ALA A 81 -14.26 -15.89 -22.58
C ALA A 81 -14.70 -15.61 -21.15
N PHE A 82 -14.36 -16.49 -20.21
CA PHE A 82 -14.70 -16.29 -18.80
C PHE A 82 -13.71 -15.34 -18.12
N PRO A 83 -14.18 -14.18 -17.61
CA PRO A 83 -13.31 -13.18 -16.97
C PRO A 83 -12.67 -13.71 -15.69
N GLU A 84 -13.33 -14.63 -14.98
CA GLU A 84 -12.81 -15.28 -13.80
C GLU A 84 -11.55 -16.10 -14.11
N ALA A 85 -11.59 -16.87 -15.21
CA ALA A 85 -10.45 -17.66 -15.64
C ALA A 85 -9.29 -16.76 -16.11
N ALA A 86 -9.61 -15.64 -16.76
CA ALA A 86 -8.62 -14.67 -17.22
C ALA A 86 -7.94 -13.95 -16.03
N ALA A 87 -8.71 -13.55 -15.02
CA ALA A 87 -8.18 -12.93 -13.80
C ALA A 87 -7.22 -13.87 -13.07
N ALA A 88 -7.63 -15.12 -12.86
CA ALA A 88 -6.81 -16.13 -12.18
C ALA A 88 -5.52 -16.45 -12.95
N ALA A 89 -5.60 -16.60 -14.26
CA ALA A 89 -4.45 -16.89 -15.10
C ALA A 89 -3.44 -15.73 -15.12
N ALA A 90 -3.93 -14.49 -15.22
CA ALA A 90 -3.08 -13.30 -15.16
C ALA A 90 -2.35 -13.18 -13.81
N ALA A 91 -3.08 -13.31 -12.70
CA ALA A 91 -2.48 -13.27 -11.37
C ALA A 91 -1.44 -14.36 -11.17
N ARG A 92 -1.77 -15.61 -11.49
CA ARG A 92 -0.85 -16.75 -11.40
C ARG A 92 0.44 -16.49 -12.18
N ARG A 93 0.33 -16.05 -13.42
CA ARG A 93 1.48 -15.81 -14.29
C ARG A 93 2.44 -14.78 -13.69
N VAL A 94 1.91 -13.66 -13.17
CA VAL A 94 2.72 -12.63 -12.51
C VAL A 94 3.36 -13.15 -11.23
N LEU A 95 2.58 -13.81 -10.36
CA LEU A 95 3.08 -14.25 -9.05
C LEU A 95 4.13 -15.36 -9.16
N VAL A 96 3.99 -16.29 -10.11
CA VAL A 96 5.01 -17.31 -10.38
C VAL A 96 6.32 -16.67 -10.87
N THR A 97 6.23 -15.58 -11.64
CA THR A 97 7.42 -14.85 -12.10
C THR A 97 8.18 -14.17 -10.96
N PHE A 98 7.47 -13.51 -10.03
CA PHE A 98 8.12 -12.81 -8.90
C PHE A 98 8.47 -13.71 -7.73
N PHE A 99 7.74 -14.81 -7.53
CA PHE A 99 7.91 -15.72 -6.39
C PHE A 99 7.97 -17.19 -6.85
N PRO A 100 8.99 -17.59 -7.63
CA PRO A 100 9.09 -18.94 -8.20
C PRO A 100 9.12 -20.03 -7.14
N ASP A 101 9.69 -19.77 -5.96
CA ASP A 101 9.73 -20.72 -4.86
C ASP A 101 8.33 -21.03 -4.27
N ARG A 102 7.32 -20.25 -4.63
CA ARG A 102 5.92 -20.43 -4.21
C ARG A 102 5.02 -20.93 -5.34
N ALA A 103 5.58 -21.25 -6.48
CA ALA A 103 4.81 -21.65 -7.69
C ALA A 103 3.79 -22.75 -7.38
N ALA A 104 4.16 -23.77 -6.61
CA ALA A 104 3.25 -24.87 -6.26
C ALA A 104 1.98 -24.39 -5.52
N LYS A 105 2.06 -23.38 -4.65
CA LYS A 105 0.90 -22.80 -3.97
C LYS A 105 -0.01 -22.06 -4.96
N PHE A 106 0.57 -21.31 -5.90
CA PHE A 106 -0.17 -20.59 -6.92
C PHE A 106 -0.85 -21.56 -7.91
N GLU A 107 -0.18 -22.65 -8.28
CA GLU A 107 -0.78 -23.68 -9.14
C GLU A 107 -1.95 -24.37 -8.42
N THR A 108 -1.84 -24.65 -7.13
CA THR A 108 -2.94 -25.22 -6.31
C THR A 108 -4.14 -24.26 -6.27
N LEU A 109 -3.91 -22.97 -6.00
CA LEU A 109 -4.98 -21.97 -6.01
C LEU A 109 -5.62 -21.84 -7.39
N PHE A 110 -4.81 -21.84 -8.44
CA PHE A 110 -5.28 -21.77 -9.81
C PHE A 110 -6.17 -22.97 -10.18
N ALA A 111 -5.73 -24.19 -9.88
CA ALA A 111 -6.51 -25.39 -10.10
C ALA A 111 -7.84 -25.36 -9.32
N THR A 112 -7.81 -24.90 -8.06
CA THR A 112 -9.01 -24.73 -7.22
C THR A 112 -9.96 -23.71 -7.85
N THR A 113 -9.47 -22.54 -8.27
CA THR A 113 -10.28 -21.52 -8.94
C THR A 113 -10.91 -22.07 -10.22
N LEU A 114 -10.11 -22.74 -11.08
CA LEU A 114 -10.65 -23.30 -12.32
C LEU A 114 -11.68 -24.41 -12.10
N SER A 115 -11.61 -25.13 -10.98
CA SER A 115 -12.60 -26.18 -10.67
C SER A 115 -14.01 -25.62 -10.45
N THR A 116 -14.13 -24.36 -10.07
CA THR A 116 -15.43 -23.67 -9.87
C THR A 116 -16.00 -23.09 -11.17
N ILE A 117 -15.18 -23.00 -12.24
CA ILE A 117 -15.56 -22.44 -13.52
C ILE A 117 -15.90 -23.56 -14.50
N ARG A 118 -17.05 -23.46 -15.16
CA ARG A 118 -17.49 -24.48 -16.13
C ARG A 118 -16.39 -24.77 -17.16
N ASN A 119 -16.07 -26.06 -17.32
CA ASN A 119 -15.08 -26.49 -18.31
C ASN A 119 -15.58 -26.24 -19.74
N GLY A 120 -14.67 -25.90 -20.64
CA GLY A 120 -15.00 -25.71 -22.06
C GLY A 120 -14.14 -24.63 -22.73
N PRO A 121 -14.43 -24.37 -24.01
CA PRO A 121 -13.65 -23.40 -24.82
C PRO A 121 -13.59 -22.00 -24.21
N GLN A 122 -14.66 -21.55 -23.54
CA GLN A 122 -14.72 -20.22 -22.91
C GLN A 122 -13.72 -20.09 -21.75
N ARG A 123 -13.59 -21.15 -20.92
CA ARG A 123 -12.60 -21.19 -19.84
C ARG A 123 -11.17 -21.23 -20.41
N ALA A 124 -10.93 -22.06 -21.40
CA ALA A 124 -9.63 -22.14 -22.08
C ALA A 124 -9.24 -20.79 -22.72
N SER A 125 -10.18 -20.13 -23.38
CA SER A 125 -9.98 -18.80 -23.97
C SER A 125 -9.68 -17.74 -22.89
N GLY A 126 -10.37 -17.79 -21.73
CA GLY A 126 -10.08 -16.92 -20.59
C GLY A 126 -8.66 -17.12 -20.05
N VAL A 127 -8.25 -18.37 -19.85
CA VAL A 127 -6.89 -18.70 -19.39
C VAL A 127 -5.83 -18.16 -20.34
N ALA A 128 -5.94 -18.51 -21.63
CA ALA A 128 -4.97 -18.06 -22.64
C ALA A 128 -4.88 -16.53 -22.74
N TRP A 129 -6.04 -15.85 -22.60
CA TRP A 129 -6.09 -14.39 -22.59
C TRP A 129 -5.42 -13.79 -21.35
N GLY A 130 -5.69 -14.31 -20.15
CA GLY A 130 -5.07 -13.83 -18.93
C GLY A 130 -3.56 -13.99 -18.93
N GLU A 131 -3.04 -15.12 -19.40
CA GLU A 131 -1.60 -15.36 -19.57
C GLU A 131 -0.97 -14.37 -20.57
N PHE A 132 -1.62 -14.16 -21.73
CA PHE A 132 -1.17 -13.20 -22.72
C PHE A 132 -1.08 -11.78 -22.13
N VAL A 133 -2.10 -11.33 -21.42
CA VAL A 133 -2.12 -10.00 -20.78
C VAL A 133 -0.98 -9.86 -19.78
N ALA A 134 -0.79 -10.86 -18.92
CA ALA A 134 0.29 -10.85 -17.94
C ALA A 134 1.67 -10.79 -18.61
N ASP A 135 1.90 -11.58 -19.65
CA ASP A 135 3.17 -11.57 -20.39
C ASP A 135 3.47 -10.20 -21.02
N GLN A 136 2.45 -9.52 -21.58
CA GLN A 136 2.63 -8.17 -22.13
C GLN A 136 3.03 -7.16 -21.04
N ILE A 137 2.39 -7.20 -19.87
CA ILE A 137 2.67 -6.29 -18.77
C ILE A 137 4.02 -6.59 -18.13
N LEU A 138 4.36 -7.86 -17.92
CA LEU A 138 5.66 -8.29 -17.42
C LEU A 138 6.79 -7.84 -18.37
N ALA A 139 6.63 -8.02 -19.68
CA ALA A 139 7.61 -7.57 -20.65
C ALA A 139 7.76 -6.04 -20.65
N TRP A 140 6.66 -5.31 -20.55
CA TRP A 140 6.69 -3.84 -20.46
C TRP A 140 7.40 -3.34 -19.20
N ARG A 141 7.22 -4.04 -18.07
CA ARG A 141 7.83 -3.65 -16.78
C ARG A 141 9.21 -4.27 -16.53
N ALA A 142 9.73 -5.09 -17.44
CA ALA A 142 11.00 -5.80 -17.24
C ALA A 142 12.21 -4.86 -17.06
N ASN A 143 12.18 -3.69 -17.70
CA ASN A 143 13.27 -2.71 -17.70
C ASN A 143 12.79 -1.35 -17.18
N ASP A 144 11.99 -1.33 -16.14
CA ASP A 144 11.41 -0.09 -15.59
C ASP A 144 12.31 0.66 -14.59
N GLY A 145 13.53 0.19 -14.38
CA GLY A 145 14.51 0.80 -13.48
C GLY A 145 14.52 0.22 -12.05
N ALA A 146 13.62 -0.72 -11.74
CA ALA A 146 13.55 -1.30 -10.37
C ALA A 146 14.85 -2.02 -9.97
N ASP A 147 15.55 -2.63 -10.92
CA ASP A 147 16.77 -3.39 -10.71
C ASP A 147 18.05 -2.56 -11.00
N ALA A 148 17.93 -1.26 -11.21
CA ALA A 148 19.08 -0.40 -11.46
C ALA A 148 20.01 -0.35 -10.24
N VAL A 149 21.32 -0.34 -10.50
CA VAL A 149 22.33 -0.19 -9.47
C VAL A 149 22.82 1.26 -9.49
N VAL A 150 22.61 1.98 -8.39
CA VAL A 150 23.05 3.36 -8.24
C VAL A 150 23.93 3.50 -6.99
N PRO A 151 24.92 4.40 -6.99
CA PRO A 151 25.73 4.66 -5.81
C PRO A 151 24.84 5.30 -4.72
N PRO A 152 25.17 5.12 -3.44
CA PRO A 152 24.51 5.83 -2.38
C PRO A 152 24.74 7.34 -2.52
N PRO A 153 23.83 8.19 -1.97
CA PRO A 153 24.03 9.63 -1.95
C PRO A 153 25.36 9.99 -1.27
N ALA A 154 25.96 11.08 -1.74
CA ALA A 154 27.21 11.57 -1.12
C ALA A 154 26.94 11.98 0.34
N ALA A 155 27.82 11.57 1.26
CA ALA A 155 27.87 12.13 2.60
C ALA A 155 28.39 13.57 2.52
N GLY A 156 27.89 14.50 3.33
CA GLY A 156 28.49 15.81 3.26
C GLY A 156 27.82 16.98 3.98
N THR A 157 26.60 16.86 4.44
CA THR A 157 25.96 17.88 5.28
C THR A 157 25.65 17.33 6.68
N PRO A 158 25.60 18.16 7.71
CA PRO A 158 25.21 17.70 9.05
C PRO A 158 23.89 16.94 9.06
N SER A 159 22.92 17.35 8.24
CA SER A 159 21.59 16.75 8.14
C SER A 159 21.50 15.58 7.14
N ALA A 160 22.59 15.14 6.52
CA ALA A 160 22.56 13.99 5.61
C ALA A 160 22.26 12.69 6.39
N TRP A 161 21.46 11.82 5.77
CA TRP A 161 21.19 10.50 6.33
C TRP A 161 22.46 9.65 6.41
N VAL A 162 22.59 8.95 7.52
CA VAL A 162 23.59 7.93 7.74
C VAL A 162 22.92 6.65 8.25
N PRO A 163 23.58 5.47 8.10
CA PRO A 163 23.09 4.23 8.68
C PRO A 163 22.77 4.39 10.18
N THR A 164 21.61 3.91 10.61
CA THR A 164 21.09 4.10 11.95
C THR A 164 21.16 2.84 12.79
N PRO A 165 21.33 2.95 14.13
CA PRO A 165 21.31 1.80 15.01
C PRO A 165 19.93 1.11 15.02
N PRO A 166 19.84 -0.19 15.45
CA PRO A 166 20.99 -1.01 15.92
C PRO A 166 21.74 -1.70 14.78
N GLY A 167 21.18 -1.84 13.60
CA GLY A 167 21.71 -2.68 12.54
C GLY A 167 22.67 -1.98 11.58
N PHE A 168 22.68 -0.65 11.55
CA PHE A 168 23.49 0.15 10.61
C PHE A 168 23.42 -0.34 9.16
N ALA A 169 22.22 -0.77 8.75
CA ALA A 169 21.99 -1.29 7.41
C ALA A 169 22.22 -0.21 6.33
N PRO A 170 22.74 -0.61 5.15
CA PRO A 170 22.97 0.32 4.05
C PRO A 170 21.67 0.88 3.49
N TYR A 171 21.76 1.89 2.61
CA TYR A 171 20.63 2.49 1.89
C TYR A 171 19.75 1.45 1.21
N LEU A 172 18.46 1.48 1.52
CA LEU A 172 17.45 0.62 0.88
C LEU A 172 16.96 1.26 -0.42
N LEU A 173 17.20 0.60 -1.55
CA LEU A 173 16.64 0.92 -2.87
C LEU A 173 16.87 2.38 -3.31
N PRO A 174 18.09 2.90 -3.34
CA PRO A 174 18.36 4.28 -3.74
C PRO A 174 17.91 4.59 -5.19
N GLN A 175 17.76 3.58 -6.03
CA GLN A 175 17.26 3.71 -7.41
C GLN A 175 15.74 3.90 -7.51
N TRP A 176 14.97 3.73 -6.44
CA TRP A 176 13.51 3.59 -6.56
C TRP A 176 12.80 4.84 -7.08
N GLY A 177 13.34 6.04 -6.80
CA GLY A 177 12.86 7.29 -7.40
C GLY A 177 13.08 7.40 -8.92
N MET A 178 13.85 6.47 -9.50
CA MET A 178 14.10 6.40 -10.95
C MET A 178 13.24 5.35 -11.65
N VAL A 179 12.43 4.59 -10.91
CA VAL A 179 11.51 3.61 -11.49
C VAL A 179 10.47 4.34 -12.33
N VAL A 180 10.21 3.83 -13.54
CA VAL A 180 9.18 4.38 -14.42
C VAL A 180 7.82 4.34 -13.70
N PRO A 181 7.13 5.47 -13.50
CA PRO A 181 5.84 5.50 -12.82
C PRO A 181 4.77 4.62 -13.49
N PHE A 182 3.76 4.26 -12.71
CA PHE A 182 2.61 3.49 -13.20
C PHE A 182 1.50 4.40 -13.73
N GLY A 183 1.29 5.57 -13.15
CA GLY A 183 0.23 6.51 -13.50
C GLY A 183 0.66 7.97 -13.49
N MET A 184 1.70 8.33 -12.74
CA MET A 184 2.30 9.66 -12.79
C MET A 184 3.05 9.90 -14.10
N ILE A 185 3.28 11.16 -14.45
CA ILE A 185 4.06 11.56 -15.63
C ILE A 185 5.57 11.44 -15.34
N SER A 186 5.98 11.81 -14.12
CA SER A 186 7.37 11.72 -13.63
C SER A 186 7.39 11.41 -12.15
N SER A 187 8.53 10.94 -11.62
CA SER A 187 8.70 10.59 -10.21
C SER A 187 8.56 11.81 -9.27
N ASP A 188 8.90 12.99 -9.75
CA ASP A 188 8.89 14.25 -9.03
C ASP A 188 7.58 15.06 -9.16
N GLN A 189 6.59 14.51 -9.89
CA GLN A 189 5.32 15.24 -10.18
C GLN A 189 4.63 15.78 -8.93
N PHE A 190 4.72 15.06 -7.82
CA PHE A 190 4.11 15.43 -6.53
C PHE A 190 5.15 15.47 -5.40
N ARG A 191 6.44 15.62 -5.74
CA ARG A 191 7.49 15.76 -4.74
C ARG A 191 7.29 17.06 -3.96
N PRO A 192 7.17 17.03 -2.62
CA PRO A 192 7.08 18.24 -1.81
C PRO A 192 8.37 19.06 -1.85
N ASP A 193 8.29 20.34 -1.44
CA ASP A 193 9.37 21.32 -1.55
C ASP A 193 10.61 21.02 -0.68
N GLY A 194 10.52 20.11 0.30
CA GLY A 194 11.62 19.66 1.14
C GLY A 194 11.35 19.81 2.63
N PRO A 195 12.26 19.27 3.47
CA PRO A 195 12.15 19.39 4.91
C PRO A 195 12.30 20.83 5.38
N PRO A 196 11.79 21.16 6.60
CA PRO A 196 11.96 22.49 7.18
C PRO A 196 13.44 22.86 7.28
N ARG A 197 13.74 24.16 7.13
CA ARG A 197 15.10 24.66 7.39
C ARG A 197 15.49 24.39 8.83
N LEU A 198 16.71 23.95 9.06
CA LEU A 198 17.19 23.56 10.38
C LEU A 198 17.17 24.73 11.39
N ASP A 199 17.35 25.97 10.94
CA ASP A 199 17.29 27.19 11.77
C ASP A 199 15.87 27.69 12.04
N SER A 200 14.82 26.97 11.59
CA SER A 200 13.42 27.40 11.72
C SER A 200 12.76 26.93 13.01
N ALA A 201 11.72 27.67 13.43
CA ALA A 201 10.86 27.25 14.55
C ALA A 201 10.07 25.96 14.22
N THR A 202 9.73 25.72 12.94
CA THR A 202 9.08 24.48 12.49
C THR A 202 9.97 23.29 12.74
N TRP A 203 11.25 23.37 12.39
CA TRP A 203 12.23 22.32 12.69
C TRP A 203 12.33 22.04 14.18
N ALA A 204 12.47 23.08 15.01
CA ALA A 204 12.54 22.92 16.46
C ALA A 204 11.28 22.24 17.03
N ALA A 205 10.10 22.59 16.52
CA ALA A 205 8.84 21.95 16.91
C ALA A 205 8.81 20.46 16.52
N ASP A 206 9.17 20.12 15.30
CA ASP A 206 9.26 18.73 14.82
C ASP A 206 10.26 17.90 15.64
N TYR A 207 11.43 18.48 15.93
CA TYR A 207 12.47 17.87 16.72
C TYR A 207 11.97 17.53 18.13
N HIS A 208 11.40 18.52 18.84
CA HIS A 208 10.91 18.33 20.21
C HIS A 208 9.73 17.37 20.29
N GLU A 209 8.83 17.39 19.31
CA GLU A 209 7.72 16.46 19.29
C GLU A 209 8.20 15.02 19.21
N VAL A 210 9.06 14.70 18.24
CA VAL A 210 9.52 13.32 18.10
C VAL A 210 10.47 12.93 19.24
N GLN A 211 11.26 13.86 19.78
CA GLN A 211 12.07 13.63 20.97
C GLN A 211 11.20 13.22 22.17
N ALA A 212 10.09 13.92 22.38
CA ALA A 212 9.20 13.70 23.52
C ALA A 212 8.33 12.45 23.38
N PHE A 213 7.73 12.22 22.20
CA PHE A 213 6.76 11.14 21.99
C PHE A 213 7.37 9.88 21.33
N GLY A 214 8.48 10.00 20.64
CA GLY A 214 9.13 8.92 19.91
C GLY A 214 10.16 8.11 20.67
N ALA A 215 10.55 8.54 21.87
CA ALA A 215 11.60 7.91 22.67
C ALA A 215 11.24 6.47 23.11
N ALA A 216 12.22 5.58 23.10
CA ALA A 216 12.08 4.23 23.63
C ALA A 216 11.91 4.22 25.17
N VAL A 217 12.56 5.14 25.85
CA VAL A 217 12.55 5.28 27.32
C VAL A 217 12.24 6.74 27.69
N GLY A 218 11.43 6.94 28.74
CA GLY A 218 11.10 8.28 29.23
C GLY A 218 10.14 9.08 28.32
N SER A 219 9.44 8.42 27.41
CA SER A 219 8.50 9.06 26.49
C SER A 219 7.22 9.56 27.20
N PHE A 220 6.65 10.67 26.71
CA PHE A 220 5.31 11.13 27.09
C PHE A 220 4.17 10.36 26.35
N ARG A 221 4.52 9.41 25.52
CA ARG A 221 3.56 8.58 24.76
C ARG A 221 2.65 7.79 25.69
N THR A 222 1.35 7.80 25.41
CA THR A 222 0.37 6.96 26.10
C THR A 222 0.48 5.49 25.67
N ALA A 223 -0.18 4.58 26.42
CA ALA A 223 -0.29 3.17 26.02
C ALA A 223 -0.95 3.02 24.65
N GLU A 224 -2.03 3.77 24.39
CA GLU A 224 -2.72 3.80 23.09
C GLU A 224 -1.78 4.24 21.96
N GLN A 225 -1.01 5.31 22.14
CA GLN A 225 -0.05 5.77 21.15
C GLN A 225 1.09 4.77 20.93
N SER A 226 1.44 3.99 21.94
CA SER A 226 2.42 2.90 21.82
C SER A 226 1.85 1.75 20.99
N GLU A 227 0.59 1.38 21.21
CA GLU A 227 -0.12 0.39 20.42
C GLU A 227 -0.24 0.84 18.96
N ILE A 228 -0.63 2.09 18.70
CA ILE A 228 -0.70 2.68 17.35
C ILE A 228 0.66 2.57 16.64
N ALA A 229 1.77 2.91 17.31
CA ALA A 229 3.10 2.83 16.73
C ALA A 229 3.49 1.40 16.32
N GLN A 230 3.11 0.41 17.14
CA GLN A 230 3.37 -1.01 16.87
C GLN A 230 2.42 -1.57 15.81
N PHE A 231 1.14 -1.20 15.86
CA PHE A 231 0.12 -1.66 14.92
C PHE A 231 0.48 -1.31 13.46
N TRP A 232 0.90 -0.09 13.22
CA TRP A 232 1.31 0.39 11.90
C TRP A 232 2.83 0.23 11.63
N ALA A 233 3.53 -0.63 12.37
CA ALA A 233 4.98 -0.80 12.14
C ALA A 233 5.28 -1.37 10.74
N ASP A 234 4.49 -2.34 10.30
CA ASP A 234 4.49 -2.92 8.94
C ASP A 234 5.90 -3.18 8.38
N GLY A 235 6.75 -3.77 9.22
CA GLY A 235 8.15 -4.03 8.93
C GLY A 235 8.37 -5.22 7.99
N ALA A 236 9.62 -5.56 7.73
CA ALA A 236 9.99 -6.70 6.87
C ALA A 236 9.45 -8.03 7.45
N GLY A 237 8.75 -8.79 6.63
CA GLY A 237 8.08 -10.06 7.01
C GLY A 237 6.60 -9.89 7.34
N THR A 238 6.08 -8.66 7.26
CA THR A 238 4.64 -8.39 7.22
C THR A 238 4.18 -8.21 5.77
N GLU A 239 2.89 -7.95 5.57
CA GLU A 239 2.36 -7.55 4.26
C GLU A 239 2.84 -6.17 3.82
N THR A 240 3.54 -5.42 4.68
CA THR A 240 4.04 -4.06 4.47
C THR A 240 2.92 -3.00 4.33
N PRO A 241 3.19 -1.69 4.39
CA PRO A 241 2.12 -0.69 4.30
C PRO A 241 1.24 -0.80 3.06
N PRO A 242 1.78 -1.01 1.83
CA PRO A 242 0.90 -1.21 0.68
C PRO A 242 0.06 -2.50 0.78
N GLY A 243 0.58 -3.56 1.39
CA GLY A 243 -0.19 -4.78 1.63
C GLY A 243 -1.29 -4.59 2.66
N HIS A 244 -1.03 -3.87 3.75
CA HIS A 244 -2.05 -3.55 4.76
C HIS A 244 -3.24 -2.79 4.15
N TRP A 245 -3.01 -1.84 3.25
CA TRP A 245 -4.09 -1.17 2.52
C TRP A 245 -4.79 -2.06 1.50
N ASN A 246 -4.12 -3.07 0.95
CA ASN A 246 -4.77 -4.11 0.17
C ASN A 246 -5.66 -5.00 1.05
N HIS A 247 -5.23 -5.32 2.28
CA HIS A 247 -6.03 -6.04 3.26
C HIS A 247 -7.31 -5.25 3.60
N ILE A 248 -7.21 -3.97 3.94
CA ILE A 248 -8.35 -3.07 4.18
C ILE A 248 -9.30 -3.07 2.98
N ALA A 249 -8.77 -2.92 1.76
CA ALA A 249 -9.59 -2.94 0.55
C ALA A 249 -10.35 -4.25 0.36
N ARG A 250 -9.75 -5.41 0.70
CA ARG A 250 -10.43 -6.71 0.66
C ARG A 250 -11.62 -6.78 1.62
N GLU A 251 -11.46 -6.28 2.85
CA GLU A 251 -12.53 -6.23 3.83
C GLU A 251 -13.68 -5.34 3.37
N VAL A 252 -13.38 -4.17 2.81
CA VAL A 252 -14.39 -3.25 2.27
C VAL A 252 -15.12 -3.86 1.06
N VAL A 253 -14.40 -4.51 0.15
CA VAL A 253 -15.00 -5.24 -0.99
C VAL A 253 -15.95 -6.33 -0.50
N ALA A 254 -15.56 -7.10 0.52
CA ALA A 254 -16.41 -8.14 1.10
C ALA A 254 -17.68 -7.55 1.74
N MET A 255 -17.56 -6.44 2.48
CA MET A 255 -18.70 -5.76 3.11
C MET A 255 -19.68 -5.18 2.08
N THR A 256 -19.16 -4.62 0.98
CA THR A 256 -19.96 -3.90 -0.01
C THR A 256 -20.50 -4.78 -1.12
N GLY A 257 -20.09 -6.05 -1.19
CA GLY A 257 -20.50 -6.97 -2.26
C GLY A 257 -20.06 -6.49 -3.64
N THR A 258 -18.87 -5.91 -3.75
CA THR A 258 -18.33 -5.36 -4.99
C THR A 258 -18.14 -6.47 -6.03
N SER A 259 -18.62 -6.25 -7.28
CA SER A 259 -18.51 -7.25 -8.35
C SER A 259 -17.08 -7.43 -8.86
N LEU A 260 -16.77 -8.58 -9.48
CA LEU A 260 -15.48 -8.91 -10.07
C LEU A 260 -14.87 -7.76 -10.90
N GLU A 261 -15.67 -7.17 -11.81
CA GLU A 261 -15.20 -6.09 -12.67
C GLU A 261 -14.84 -4.82 -11.89
N LYS A 262 -15.67 -4.49 -10.89
CA LYS A 262 -15.42 -3.36 -10.00
C LYS A 262 -14.22 -3.62 -9.09
N SER A 263 -14.09 -4.82 -8.52
CA SER A 263 -12.94 -5.23 -7.72
C SER A 263 -11.65 -5.16 -8.53
N ALA A 264 -11.64 -5.71 -9.75
CA ALA A 264 -10.48 -5.63 -10.63
C ALA A 264 -10.06 -4.17 -10.89
N ARG A 265 -11.03 -3.27 -11.13
CA ARG A 265 -10.75 -1.85 -11.33
C ARG A 265 -10.26 -1.17 -10.04
N LEU A 266 -10.89 -1.44 -8.90
CA LEU A 266 -10.51 -0.87 -7.61
C LEU A 266 -9.08 -1.23 -7.25
N PHE A 267 -8.74 -2.53 -7.25
CA PHE A 267 -7.41 -2.98 -6.88
C PHE A 267 -6.33 -2.49 -7.87
N ALA A 268 -6.63 -2.36 -9.15
CA ALA A 268 -5.70 -1.76 -10.11
C ALA A 268 -5.45 -0.27 -9.78
N LEU A 269 -6.48 0.55 -9.56
CA LEU A 269 -6.32 1.95 -9.19
C LEU A 269 -5.57 2.10 -7.86
N LEU A 270 -5.93 1.31 -6.85
CA LEU A 270 -5.31 1.30 -5.53
C LEU A 270 -3.80 1.04 -5.63
N ASN A 271 -3.42 0.00 -6.37
CA ASN A 271 -2.03 -0.42 -6.44
C ASN A 271 -1.20 0.43 -7.42
N ILE A 272 -1.78 1.01 -8.48
CA ILE A 272 -1.14 2.06 -9.28
C ILE A 272 -0.77 3.25 -8.38
N ALA A 273 -1.73 3.75 -7.60
CA ALA A 273 -1.50 4.89 -6.73
C ALA A 273 -0.44 4.61 -5.66
N MET A 274 -0.45 3.43 -5.03
CA MET A 274 0.55 3.08 -4.03
C MET A 274 1.93 2.83 -4.63
N ALA A 275 2.04 2.26 -5.83
CA ALA A 275 3.33 2.11 -6.51
C ALA A 275 3.93 3.48 -6.85
N ASP A 276 3.12 4.41 -7.32
CA ASP A 276 3.54 5.78 -7.60
C ASP A 276 3.88 6.56 -6.32
N ALA A 277 3.14 6.33 -5.23
CA ALA A 277 3.47 6.90 -3.92
C ALA A 277 4.84 6.40 -3.42
N ALA A 278 5.19 5.14 -3.66
CA ALA A 278 6.53 4.63 -3.37
C ALA A 278 7.60 5.34 -4.20
N ILE A 279 7.36 5.51 -5.49
CA ILE A 279 8.31 6.16 -6.42
C ILE A 279 8.52 7.61 -6.00
N CYS A 280 7.46 8.38 -5.79
CA CYS A 280 7.52 9.77 -5.36
C CYS A 280 8.18 9.94 -3.98
N ALA A 281 7.82 9.10 -3.00
CA ALA A 281 8.43 9.15 -1.68
C ALA A 281 9.93 8.83 -1.73
N TRP A 282 10.36 7.84 -2.53
CA TRP A 282 11.78 7.51 -2.68
C TRP A 282 12.55 8.55 -3.49
N ASP A 283 11.92 9.17 -4.49
CA ASP A 283 12.48 10.33 -5.17
C ASP A 283 12.76 11.48 -4.18
N ALA A 284 11.79 11.84 -3.34
CA ALA A 284 11.99 12.85 -2.29
C ALA A 284 13.07 12.45 -1.28
N LYS A 285 13.07 11.18 -0.82
CA LYS A 285 14.05 10.67 0.15
C LYS A 285 15.49 10.83 -0.34
N TYR A 286 15.76 10.46 -1.56
CA TYR A 286 17.12 10.49 -2.10
C TYR A 286 17.50 11.84 -2.74
N THR A 287 16.51 12.69 -3.05
CA THR A 287 16.76 14.09 -3.41
C THR A 287 17.21 14.91 -2.21
N TYR A 288 16.49 14.81 -1.08
CA TYR A 288 16.78 15.60 0.11
C TYR A 288 17.76 14.95 1.06
N ASN A 289 17.91 13.63 1.01
CA ASN A 289 18.83 12.81 1.82
C ASN A 289 18.82 13.18 3.32
N PHE A 290 17.64 13.44 3.89
CA PHE A 290 17.47 14.02 5.21
C PHE A 290 17.60 12.97 6.32
N TRP A 291 18.30 13.32 7.39
CA TRP A 291 18.57 12.45 8.53
C TRP A 291 17.31 11.97 9.26
N ARG A 292 17.46 10.89 10.01
CA ARG A 292 16.39 10.35 10.87
C ARG A 292 16.39 10.98 12.25
N PRO A 293 15.27 10.94 12.99
CA PRO A 293 15.17 11.46 14.35
C PRO A 293 16.29 10.98 15.27
N VAL A 294 16.65 9.70 15.23
CA VAL A 294 17.73 9.16 16.06
C VAL A 294 19.08 9.82 15.80
N THR A 295 19.39 10.16 14.56
CA THR A 295 20.62 10.88 14.22
C THR A 295 20.53 12.33 14.63
N ALA A 296 19.45 13.01 14.28
CA ALA A 296 19.22 14.41 14.57
C ALA A 296 19.22 14.71 16.08
N ILE A 297 18.50 13.92 16.87
CA ILE A 297 18.38 14.14 18.32
C ILE A 297 19.69 13.89 19.02
N ARG A 298 20.48 12.89 18.56
CA ARG A 298 21.81 12.64 19.15
C ARG A 298 22.85 13.70 18.80
N SER A 299 22.61 14.48 17.76
CA SER A 299 23.52 15.49 17.21
C SER A 299 22.86 16.86 17.11
N GLY A 300 21.93 17.19 18.01
CA GLY A 300 21.14 18.44 17.95
C GLY A 300 21.96 19.73 18.03
N ASP A 301 23.22 19.65 18.47
CA ASP A 301 24.17 20.76 18.46
C ASP A 301 24.81 21.04 17.08
N THR A 302 24.54 20.20 16.08
CA THR A 302 25.11 20.33 14.73
C THR A 302 24.17 20.98 13.72
N ASP A 303 22.89 21.20 14.06
CA ASP A 303 21.89 21.77 13.15
C ASP A 303 21.90 23.31 13.12
N GLY A 304 22.65 23.94 14.03
CA GLY A 304 22.73 25.41 14.14
C GLY A 304 21.48 26.07 14.74
N ASN A 305 20.54 25.31 15.28
CA ASN A 305 19.34 25.83 15.93
C ASN A 305 19.52 25.89 17.45
N PRO A 306 19.54 27.07 18.07
CA PRO A 306 19.74 27.17 19.52
C PRO A 306 18.59 26.59 20.36
N ALA A 307 17.46 26.28 19.73
CA ALA A 307 16.31 25.67 20.41
C ALA A 307 16.41 24.13 20.48
N THR A 308 17.29 23.48 19.72
CA THR A 308 17.48 22.04 19.74
C THR A 308 18.66 21.67 20.63
N THR A 309 18.46 20.70 21.53
CA THR A 309 19.51 20.25 22.46
C THR A 309 19.77 18.75 22.26
N PRO A 310 21.04 18.34 22.07
CA PRO A 310 21.36 16.94 21.81
C PRO A 310 21.08 16.05 23.02
N ASP A 311 20.58 14.83 22.73
CA ASP A 311 20.52 13.72 23.68
C ASP A 311 21.22 12.49 23.06
N SER A 312 22.48 12.28 23.42
CA SER A 312 23.28 11.17 22.88
C SER A 312 22.76 9.78 23.25
N SER A 313 21.91 9.68 24.26
CA SER A 313 21.30 8.44 24.74
C SER A 313 19.97 8.12 24.06
N TRP A 314 19.36 9.08 23.36
CA TRP A 314 18.05 8.92 22.76
C TRP A 314 18.01 7.78 21.74
N SER A 315 16.94 7.00 21.77
CA SER A 315 16.65 5.96 20.78
C SER A 315 15.17 5.94 20.45
N SER A 316 14.85 5.58 19.20
CA SER A 316 13.47 5.46 18.75
C SER A 316 12.77 4.25 19.36
N PHE A 317 11.44 4.34 19.55
CA PHE A 317 10.62 3.26 20.09
C PHE A 317 10.55 2.04 19.17
N ILE A 318 10.40 2.26 17.87
CA ILE A 318 10.48 1.19 16.87
C ILE A 318 11.77 1.33 16.06
N VAL A 319 12.18 0.23 15.40
CA VAL A 319 13.40 0.20 14.60
C VAL A 319 13.32 1.20 13.44
N THR A 320 14.33 2.06 13.34
CA THR A 320 14.45 3.02 12.25
C THR A 320 14.78 2.31 10.93
N PRO A 321 13.98 2.50 9.87
CA PRO A 321 14.27 1.89 8.58
C PRO A 321 15.50 2.48 7.88
N PRO A 322 16.22 1.70 7.04
CA PRO A 322 17.51 2.11 6.47
C PRO A 322 17.35 2.98 5.20
N PHE A 323 16.71 4.12 5.32
CA PHE A 323 16.55 5.12 4.25
C PHE A 323 16.24 6.50 4.82
N PRO A 324 16.46 7.59 4.06
CA PRO A 324 16.24 8.96 4.53
C PRO A 324 14.83 9.21 5.07
N ASP A 325 14.71 10.23 5.95
CA ASP A 325 13.44 10.52 6.63
C ASP A 325 12.37 11.05 5.68
N TYR A 326 12.66 12.10 4.94
CA TYR A 326 11.69 12.93 4.23
C TYR A 326 11.45 12.45 2.78
N VAL A 327 10.18 12.15 2.43
CA VAL A 327 8.92 12.15 3.19
C VAL A 327 8.63 10.77 3.80
N SER A 328 7.64 10.69 4.72
CA SER A 328 7.18 9.41 5.27
C SER A 328 6.52 8.53 4.21
N GLY A 329 7.10 7.33 3.97
CA GLY A 329 6.52 6.36 3.04
C GLY A 329 5.16 5.84 3.51
N HIS A 330 4.99 5.55 4.81
CA HIS A 330 3.70 5.13 5.39
C HIS A 330 2.60 6.15 5.12
N SER A 331 2.89 7.44 5.34
CA SER A 331 1.95 8.53 5.09
C SER A 331 1.56 8.62 3.61
N ALA A 332 2.55 8.52 2.71
CA ALA A 332 2.32 8.57 1.27
C ALA A 332 1.46 7.39 0.77
N PHE A 333 1.79 6.15 1.19
CA PHE A 333 0.99 4.96 0.85
C PHE A 333 -0.44 5.08 1.39
N SER A 334 -0.58 5.45 2.67
CA SER A 334 -1.87 5.49 3.32
C SER A 334 -2.79 6.54 2.72
N ALA A 335 -2.28 7.74 2.45
CA ALA A 335 -3.09 8.78 1.84
C ALA A 335 -3.46 8.48 0.38
N ALA A 336 -2.55 7.88 -0.40
CA ALA A 336 -2.85 7.45 -1.76
C ALA A 336 -3.96 6.39 -1.78
N ALA A 337 -3.87 5.39 -0.92
CA ALA A 337 -4.86 4.34 -0.79
C ALA A 337 -6.22 4.87 -0.31
N ALA A 338 -6.24 5.64 0.78
CA ALA A 338 -7.46 6.23 1.33
C ALA A 338 -8.19 7.09 0.29
N THR A 339 -7.45 7.93 -0.45
CA THR A 339 -8.02 8.79 -1.49
C THR A 339 -8.63 7.98 -2.64
N VAL A 340 -7.95 6.92 -3.11
CA VAL A 340 -8.51 6.04 -4.15
C VAL A 340 -9.78 5.35 -3.66
N LEU A 341 -9.79 4.82 -2.44
CA LEU A 341 -10.96 4.16 -1.85
C LEU A 341 -12.13 5.15 -1.73
N ALA A 342 -11.89 6.33 -1.16
CA ALA A 342 -12.93 7.36 -1.01
C ALA A 342 -13.52 7.78 -2.36
N PHE A 343 -12.70 8.01 -3.37
CA PHE A 343 -13.17 8.38 -4.72
C PHE A 343 -13.90 7.24 -5.41
N PHE A 344 -13.46 5.99 -5.22
CA PHE A 344 -14.10 4.82 -5.82
C PHE A 344 -15.50 4.57 -5.28
N TYR A 345 -15.69 4.71 -3.98
CA TYR A 345 -16.98 4.53 -3.32
C TYR A 345 -17.84 5.81 -3.30
N GLY A 346 -17.26 6.97 -3.63
CA GLY A 346 -17.93 8.26 -3.62
C GLY A 346 -18.12 8.86 -2.22
N THR A 347 -17.51 8.26 -1.21
CA THR A 347 -17.50 8.74 0.18
C THR A 347 -16.25 8.23 0.90
N ASP A 348 -15.74 9.02 1.84
CA ASP A 348 -14.69 8.63 2.78
C ASP A 348 -15.27 7.87 4.00
N ASP A 349 -16.53 8.12 4.34
CA ASP A 349 -17.21 7.64 5.54
C ASP A 349 -17.70 6.19 5.39
N ILE A 350 -16.77 5.26 5.22
CA ILE A 350 -17.03 3.82 5.26
C ILE A 350 -16.30 3.26 6.49
N PRO A 351 -17.05 2.89 7.55
CA PRO A 351 -16.43 2.29 8.74
C PRO A 351 -15.93 0.89 8.43
N PHE A 352 -14.76 0.56 8.95
CA PHE A 352 -14.14 -0.75 8.82
C PHE A 352 -13.29 -1.09 10.05
N THR A 353 -12.96 -2.36 10.19
CA THR A 353 -12.05 -2.88 11.21
C THR A 353 -10.95 -3.66 10.52
N THR A 354 -9.70 -3.47 10.92
CA THR A 354 -8.56 -4.19 10.34
C THR A 354 -7.63 -4.70 11.43
N GLY A 355 -6.92 -5.79 11.17
CA GLY A 355 -5.83 -6.31 11.99
C GLY A 355 -4.47 -5.89 11.47
N SER A 356 -3.41 -6.26 12.18
CA SER A 356 -2.04 -5.98 11.78
C SER A 356 -1.15 -7.21 11.93
N ASP A 357 -0.33 -7.49 10.92
CA ASP A 357 0.74 -8.49 11.02
C ASP A 357 1.80 -8.11 12.06
N ALA A 358 2.01 -6.81 12.26
CA ALA A 358 3.01 -6.31 13.19
C ALA A 358 2.57 -6.46 14.66
N LEU A 359 1.26 -6.54 14.91
CA LEU A 359 0.67 -6.71 16.25
C LEU A 359 -0.48 -7.73 16.20
N PRO A 360 -0.18 -9.04 16.04
CA PRO A 360 -1.19 -10.07 15.86
C PRO A 360 -2.20 -10.14 17.00
N GLY A 361 -3.49 -10.25 16.64
CA GLY A 361 -4.59 -10.33 17.61
C GLY A 361 -5.14 -8.97 18.07
N VAL A 362 -4.52 -7.86 17.68
CA VAL A 362 -5.05 -6.51 17.87
C VAL A 362 -5.80 -6.07 16.62
N PHE A 363 -7.00 -5.54 16.83
CA PHE A 363 -7.86 -5.01 15.78
C PHE A 363 -8.18 -3.55 16.07
N ARG A 364 -8.14 -2.70 15.05
CA ARG A 364 -8.49 -1.29 15.17
C ARG A 364 -9.63 -0.95 14.21
N SER A 365 -10.57 -0.13 14.70
CA SER A 365 -11.75 0.29 13.94
C SER A 365 -11.65 1.76 13.59
N PHE A 366 -11.99 2.08 12.36
CA PHE A 366 -11.92 3.43 11.82
C PHE A 366 -13.27 3.86 11.25
N PRO A 367 -13.68 5.12 11.45
CA PRO A 367 -14.91 5.63 10.86
C PRO A 367 -14.79 5.94 9.38
N SER A 368 -13.56 6.16 8.88
CA SER A 368 -13.27 6.55 7.50
C SER A 368 -11.87 6.11 7.07
N PHE A 369 -11.63 6.13 5.76
CA PHE A 369 -10.32 5.83 5.20
C PHE A 369 -9.27 6.88 5.59
N SER A 370 -9.65 8.16 5.57
CA SER A 370 -8.75 9.24 5.95
C SER A 370 -8.35 9.18 7.43
N ALA A 371 -9.25 8.76 8.32
CA ALA A 371 -8.93 8.57 9.74
C ALA A 371 -7.82 7.53 9.93
N ALA A 372 -7.89 6.41 9.23
CA ALA A 372 -6.85 5.38 9.25
C ALA A 372 -5.52 5.88 8.67
N ALA A 373 -5.56 6.65 7.57
CA ALA A 373 -4.36 7.23 6.97
C ALA A 373 -3.66 8.23 7.92
N VAL A 374 -4.43 9.06 8.63
CA VAL A 374 -3.89 9.99 9.64
C VAL A 374 -3.28 9.22 10.82
N GLU A 375 -3.93 8.16 11.31
CA GLU A 375 -3.37 7.35 12.39
C GLU A 375 -2.07 6.66 11.96
N ALA A 376 -2.02 6.11 10.74
CA ALA A 376 -0.79 5.53 10.17
C ALA A 376 0.34 6.56 10.08
N ALA A 377 0.06 7.83 9.73
CA ALA A 377 1.03 8.90 9.72
C ALA A 377 1.52 9.27 11.13
N MET A 378 0.60 9.39 12.10
CA MET A 378 0.93 9.68 13.49
C MET A 378 1.73 8.56 14.15
N SER A 379 1.49 7.32 13.79
CA SER A 379 2.25 6.16 14.27
C SER A 379 3.76 6.31 14.08
N ARG A 380 4.18 7.05 13.07
CA ARG A 380 5.61 7.27 12.76
C ARG A 380 6.28 8.21 13.74
N ILE A 381 5.54 9.21 14.23
CA ILE A 381 6.00 10.14 15.27
C ILE A 381 6.07 9.38 16.59
N TYR A 382 5.02 8.65 16.94
CA TYR A 382 4.99 7.81 18.14
C TYR A 382 6.05 6.70 18.12
N GLY A 383 6.37 6.21 16.95
CA GLY A 383 7.46 5.25 16.74
C GLY A 383 8.86 5.86 16.83
N GLY A 384 8.99 7.19 16.77
CA GLY A 384 10.26 7.91 16.86
C GLY A 384 11.10 7.85 15.60
N ILE A 385 10.49 7.62 14.44
CA ILE A 385 11.23 7.36 13.20
C ILE A 385 10.97 8.35 12.07
N HIS A 386 10.02 9.27 12.24
CA HIS A 386 9.75 10.37 11.30
C HIS A 386 9.39 11.66 12.05
N PHE A 387 9.77 12.79 11.45
CA PHE A 387 9.31 14.11 11.84
C PHE A 387 7.89 14.38 11.36
N ARG A 388 7.20 15.36 12.01
CA ARG A 388 5.83 15.73 11.64
C ARG A 388 5.73 16.24 10.21
N SER A 389 6.62 17.12 9.78
CA SER A 389 6.67 17.62 8.40
C SER A 389 6.76 16.48 7.39
N ALA A 390 7.65 15.51 7.61
CA ALA A 390 7.78 14.34 6.74
C ALA A 390 6.48 13.53 6.65
N SER A 391 5.72 13.43 7.74
CA SER A 391 4.44 12.72 7.80
C SER A 391 3.32 13.52 7.11
N GLN A 392 3.22 14.82 7.33
CA GLN A 392 2.20 15.69 6.73
C GLN A 392 2.39 15.84 5.22
N ASP A 393 3.62 16.06 4.78
CA ASP A 393 3.95 16.20 3.37
C ASP A 393 3.78 14.86 2.63
N GLY A 394 4.07 13.75 3.32
CA GLY A 394 3.75 12.42 2.82
C GLY A 394 2.25 12.20 2.61
N LEU A 395 1.39 12.62 3.55
CA LEU A 395 -0.08 12.58 3.39
C LEU A 395 -0.54 13.43 2.21
N THR A 396 0.01 14.64 2.07
CA THR A 396 -0.34 15.56 0.99
C THR A 396 0.03 14.98 -0.37
N ALA A 397 1.27 14.53 -0.56
CA ALA A 397 1.73 13.92 -1.79
C ALA A 397 0.92 12.66 -2.14
N GLY A 398 0.68 11.78 -1.16
CA GLY A 398 -0.12 10.59 -1.35
C GLY A 398 -1.55 10.88 -1.79
N SER A 399 -2.22 11.87 -1.16
CA SER A 399 -3.57 12.28 -1.56
C SER A 399 -3.61 12.82 -2.99
N GLN A 400 -2.63 13.62 -3.39
CA GLN A 400 -2.53 14.14 -4.76
C GLN A 400 -2.34 12.99 -5.78
N ILE A 401 -1.49 12.01 -5.46
CA ILE A 401 -1.25 10.83 -6.29
C ILE A 401 -2.52 9.97 -6.41
N GLY A 402 -3.22 9.73 -5.30
CA GLY A 402 -4.47 8.97 -5.30
C GLY A 402 -5.54 9.64 -6.17
N ALA A 403 -5.72 10.95 -6.01
CA ALA A 403 -6.65 11.74 -6.82
C ALA A 403 -6.26 11.74 -8.31
N TRP A 404 -4.98 11.96 -8.62
CA TRP A 404 -4.46 11.91 -10.00
C TRP A 404 -4.75 10.55 -10.64
N THR A 405 -4.43 9.48 -9.94
CA THR A 405 -4.64 8.11 -10.44
C THR A 405 -6.11 7.85 -10.74
N PHE A 406 -7.00 8.16 -9.80
CA PHE A 406 -8.42 7.93 -10.01
C PHE A 406 -9.00 8.76 -11.15
N LEU A 407 -8.61 10.01 -11.30
CA LEU A 407 -9.15 10.94 -12.30
C LEU A 407 -8.61 10.70 -13.71
N ASN A 408 -7.42 10.12 -13.85
CA ASN A 408 -6.74 10.00 -15.15
C ASN A 408 -6.67 8.58 -15.69
N HIS A 409 -6.82 7.54 -14.85
CA HIS A 409 -6.67 6.14 -15.27
C HIS A 409 -7.98 5.35 -15.18
N LEU A 410 -8.08 4.30 -15.98
CA LEU A 410 -9.15 3.30 -15.99
C LEU A 410 -10.56 3.91 -16.10
N GLN A 411 -10.71 5.01 -16.82
CA GLN A 411 -11.97 5.75 -16.98
C GLN A 411 -12.99 4.97 -17.80
N VAL A 412 -14.28 5.21 -17.56
CA VAL A 412 -15.38 4.64 -18.34
C VAL A 412 -15.23 5.05 -19.82
N LYS A 413 -15.38 4.10 -20.74
CA LYS A 413 -15.39 4.41 -22.17
C LYS A 413 -16.61 5.28 -22.52
N GLY A 414 -16.39 6.39 -23.17
CA GLY A 414 -17.43 7.35 -23.57
C GLY A 414 -17.47 8.62 -22.75
N ASN A 415 -16.85 8.66 -21.58
CA ASN A 415 -16.69 9.92 -20.83
C ASN A 415 -15.51 10.70 -21.38
N ARG A 416 -15.69 11.42 -22.51
CA ARG A 416 -14.77 12.49 -22.86
C ARG A 416 -15.00 13.59 -21.81
N SER A 417 -14.10 13.71 -20.84
CA SER A 417 -14.04 14.90 -20.01
C SER A 417 -14.12 16.12 -20.95
N ARG A 418 -15.20 16.88 -20.85
CA ARG A 418 -15.22 18.23 -21.44
C ARG A 418 -14.11 19.00 -20.71
N ARG A 419 -12.99 19.14 -21.39
CA ARG A 419 -11.95 20.11 -21.03
C ARG A 419 -12.42 21.49 -21.42
#